data_559781a8dc21963889b586b37c3e78da
#
_entry.id   559781a8dc21963889b586b37c3e78da
#
_cell.length_a   1.000
_cell.length_b   1.000
_cell.length_c   1.000
_cell.angle_alpha   90.00
_cell.angle_beta   90.00
_cell.angle_gamma   90.00
#
_symmetry.space_group_name_H-M   'P 1'
#
loop_
_entity.id
_entity.type
_entity.pdbx_description
1 polymer ?
#
loop_
_entity_poly.entity_id
_entity_poly.type
_entity_poly.pdbx_seq_one_letter_code
_entity_poly.pdbx_strand_id
1 'polypeptide(L)'
;MVGRLTAKKRMPAGDSMTAVHTGNAKPPIAQEASAAYLAIFQPLAKERCFIDTNVLVYADSGDEPVKQRIALTLLNQLRLNQKGVLSTQVLTEYCNVALNKLKLPHADIREQMQFWQQYEVVQVTPDIIHAGLDLHQTRSIGYFDALIVAAAKTSGCTVLYSEDMNAGEMVNGVRIVDPFRL
;
A
#
# COMPACT_ATOMS: atom_id res chain seq x y z
N MET A 1 64.89 24.98 33.56
CA MET A 1 65.37 23.65 33.27
C MET A 1 64.59 23.05 32.12
N VAL A 2 65.31 22.62 31.14
CA VAL A 2 64.94 22.22 29.82
C VAL A 2 64.31 20.83 29.84
N GLY A 3 63.17 20.64 29.21
CA GLY A 3 62.52 19.33 29.06
C GLY A 3 62.02 19.12 27.64
N ARG A 4 62.65 18.25 26.93
CA ARG A 4 62.64 17.91 25.50
C ARG A 4 61.24 17.69 24.88
N LEU A 5 61.07 18.28 23.70
CA LEU A 5 60.13 17.85 22.66
C LEU A 5 60.48 16.43 22.21
N THR A 6 59.48 15.56 22.19
CA THR A 6 59.49 14.33 21.39
C THR A 6 58.48 14.43 20.28
N ALA A 7 58.94 14.35 19.06
CA ALA A 7 58.19 14.39 17.83
C ALA A 7 57.23 13.19 17.73
N LYS A 8 55.93 13.47 17.54
CA LYS A 8 54.91 12.46 17.25
C LYS A 8 54.82 12.24 15.75
N LYS A 9 55.25 11.04 15.37
CA LYS A 9 55.26 10.49 14.02
C LYS A 9 53.87 10.57 13.41
N ARG A 10 53.69 11.25 12.26
CA ARG A 10 52.50 11.21 11.46
C ARG A 10 52.33 9.80 10.86
N MET A 11 51.19 9.18 11.09
CA MET A 11 50.75 8.01 10.36
C MET A 11 50.00 8.47 9.09
N PRO A 12 50.11 7.75 7.94
CA PRO A 12 49.46 8.10 6.73
C PRO A 12 47.97 7.91 6.84
N ALA A 13 47.19 8.78 6.15
CA ALA A 13 45.76 8.70 5.99
C ALA A 13 45.40 7.36 5.34
N GLY A 14 44.71 6.52 6.10
CA GLY A 14 44.06 5.34 5.56
C GLY A 14 42.81 5.76 4.82
N ASP A 15 42.64 5.21 3.61
CA ASP A 15 41.49 5.35 2.75
C ASP A 15 40.20 5.10 3.52
N SER A 16 39.32 6.10 3.52
CA SER A 16 37.91 5.90 3.92
C SER A 16 37.24 5.03 2.84
N MET A 17 37.16 3.74 3.09
CA MET A 17 36.18 2.90 2.42
C MET A 17 34.81 3.48 2.72
N THR A 18 34.29 4.23 1.78
CA THR A 18 32.86 4.53 1.68
C THR A 18 32.15 3.17 1.63
N ALA A 19 31.52 2.81 2.75
CA ALA A 19 30.53 1.75 2.75
C ALA A 19 29.42 2.19 1.77
N VAL A 20 29.46 1.60 0.58
CA VAL A 20 28.34 1.66 -0.35
C VAL A 20 27.18 0.99 0.38
N HIS A 21 26.28 1.79 0.92
CA HIS A 21 24.96 1.33 1.29
C HIS A 21 24.34 0.81 -0.01
N THR A 22 24.41 -0.50 -0.23
CA THR A 22 23.54 -1.16 -1.19
C THR A 22 22.14 -1.08 -0.60
N GLY A 23 21.51 0.08 -0.79
CA GLY A 23 20.11 0.21 -0.58
C GLY A 23 19.44 -0.91 -1.37
N ASN A 24 18.59 -1.67 -0.70
CA ASN A 24 17.73 -2.65 -1.31
C ASN A 24 16.86 -1.88 -2.33
N ALA A 25 17.37 -1.73 -3.54
CA ALA A 25 16.61 -1.17 -4.65
C ALA A 25 15.43 -2.12 -4.85
N LYS A 26 14.24 -1.66 -4.46
CA LYS A 26 12.98 -2.35 -4.73
C LYS A 26 13.02 -2.78 -6.21
N PRO A 27 12.86 -4.06 -6.54
CA PRO A 27 12.98 -4.50 -7.93
C PRO A 27 11.99 -3.71 -8.78
N PRO A 28 12.35 -3.32 -10.00
CA PRO A 28 11.45 -2.60 -10.87
C PRO A 28 10.18 -3.43 -11.05
N ILE A 29 9.03 -2.85 -10.71
CA ILE A 29 7.69 -3.44 -10.67
C ILE A 29 7.28 -4.11 -12.01
N ALA A 30 8.09 -3.98 -13.04
CA ALA A 30 7.70 -4.20 -14.43
C ALA A 30 8.03 -5.58 -15.01
N GLN A 31 8.73 -6.49 -14.34
CA GLN A 31 9.37 -7.52 -15.15
C GLN A 31 8.90 -8.96 -15.05
N GLU A 32 8.05 -9.41 -14.12
CA GLU A 32 7.55 -10.81 -14.16
C GLU A 32 6.18 -11.03 -13.49
N ALA A 33 5.20 -10.20 -13.81
CA ALA A 33 3.83 -10.63 -13.60
C ALA A 33 3.54 -11.73 -14.63
N SER A 34 3.36 -12.98 -14.20
CA SER A 34 2.95 -14.07 -15.06
C SER A 34 1.76 -13.63 -15.92
N ALA A 35 1.77 -13.95 -17.23
CA ALA A 35 0.67 -13.67 -18.15
C ALA A 35 -0.69 -14.15 -17.62
N ALA A 36 -0.71 -15.20 -16.78
CA ALA A 36 -1.89 -15.70 -16.09
C ALA A 36 -2.47 -14.67 -15.10
N TYR A 37 -1.64 -14.01 -14.28
CA TYR A 37 -2.10 -12.95 -13.37
C TYR A 37 -2.59 -11.72 -14.13
N LEU A 38 -1.92 -11.34 -15.20
CA LEU A 38 -2.36 -10.24 -16.06
C LEU A 38 -3.73 -10.54 -16.68
N ALA A 39 -3.99 -11.78 -17.12
CA ALA A 39 -5.26 -12.20 -17.69
C ALA A 39 -6.41 -12.17 -16.65
N ILE A 40 -6.14 -12.49 -15.40
CA ILE A 40 -7.15 -12.46 -14.32
C ILE A 40 -7.61 -11.01 -14.02
N PHE A 41 -6.68 -10.04 -14.04
CA PHE A 41 -7.00 -8.65 -13.72
C PHE A 41 -7.42 -7.81 -14.94
N GLN A 42 -7.20 -8.27 -16.17
CA GLN A 42 -7.60 -7.54 -17.38
C GLN A 42 -9.09 -7.20 -17.49
N PRO A 43 -10.05 -8.09 -17.15
CA PRO A 43 -11.47 -7.74 -17.18
C PRO A 43 -11.84 -6.64 -16.19
N LEU A 44 -11.15 -6.61 -15.04
CA LEU A 44 -11.39 -5.66 -13.95
C LEU A 44 -10.74 -4.29 -14.20
N ALA A 45 -9.80 -4.20 -15.14
CA ALA A 45 -9.14 -2.95 -15.52
C ALA A 45 -10.08 -1.89 -16.16
N LYS A 46 -11.31 -2.27 -16.49
CA LYS A 46 -12.34 -1.36 -17.03
C LYS A 46 -13.19 -0.72 -15.94
N GLU A 47 -13.28 -1.34 -14.76
CA GLU A 47 -14.09 -0.90 -13.65
C GLU A 47 -13.27 0.02 -12.71
N ARG A 48 -13.95 0.95 -12.06
CA ARG A 48 -13.33 1.69 -10.95
C ARG A 48 -13.27 0.80 -9.73
N CYS A 49 -12.08 0.64 -9.18
CA CYS A 49 -11.79 -0.31 -8.12
C CYS A 49 -11.28 0.43 -6.88
N PHE A 50 -11.95 0.23 -5.78
CA PHE A 50 -11.48 0.68 -4.48
C PHE A 50 -10.49 -0.34 -3.90
N ILE A 51 -9.48 0.13 -3.20
CA ILE A 51 -8.38 -0.69 -2.70
C ILE A 51 -8.34 -0.55 -1.19
N ASP A 52 -8.45 -1.68 -0.49
CA ASP A 52 -8.34 -1.75 0.95
C ASP A 52 -6.89 -1.68 1.43
N THR A 53 -6.71 -1.32 2.68
CA THR A 53 -5.42 -1.16 3.36
C THR A 53 -4.54 -2.41 3.28
N ASN A 54 -5.13 -3.62 3.42
CA ASN A 54 -4.39 -4.88 3.39
C ASN A 54 -3.61 -5.06 2.08
N VAL A 55 -4.16 -4.63 0.93
CA VAL A 55 -3.47 -4.70 -0.36
C VAL A 55 -2.22 -3.81 -0.40
N LEU A 56 -2.29 -2.60 0.17
CA LEU A 56 -1.14 -1.71 0.27
C LEU A 56 -0.06 -2.28 1.20
N VAL A 57 -0.51 -2.84 2.33
CA VAL A 57 0.38 -3.47 3.31
C VAL A 57 1.13 -4.65 2.71
N TYR A 58 0.46 -5.53 1.97
CA TYR A 58 1.14 -6.66 1.31
C TYR A 58 2.14 -6.21 0.24
N ALA A 59 1.90 -5.09 -0.43
CA ALA A 59 2.86 -4.56 -1.39
C ALA A 59 4.22 -4.22 -0.76
N ASP A 60 4.23 -3.85 0.51
CA ASP A 60 5.44 -3.48 1.26
C ASP A 60 5.92 -4.56 2.25
N SER A 61 5.12 -5.61 2.49
CA SER A 61 5.50 -6.73 3.36
C SER A 61 6.38 -7.73 2.62
N GLY A 62 7.53 -8.07 3.18
CA GLY A 62 8.40 -9.15 2.69
C GLY A 62 8.02 -10.54 3.19
N ASP A 63 7.10 -10.64 4.16
CA ASP A 63 6.81 -11.89 4.87
C ASP A 63 5.99 -12.86 4.01
N GLU A 64 5.20 -12.35 3.08
CA GLU A 64 4.35 -13.13 2.18
C GLU A 64 4.63 -12.83 0.70
N PRO A 65 5.71 -13.37 0.12
CA PRO A 65 6.19 -12.97 -1.20
C PRO A 65 5.20 -13.24 -2.34
N VAL A 66 4.30 -14.20 -2.18
CA VAL A 66 3.24 -14.47 -3.17
C VAL A 66 2.21 -13.35 -3.15
N LYS A 67 1.69 -12.99 -1.98
CA LYS A 67 0.73 -11.90 -1.83
C LYS A 67 1.35 -10.55 -2.23
N GLN A 68 2.61 -10.32 -1.87
CA GLN A 68 3.34 -9.12 -2.29
C GLN A 68 3.35 -8.97 -3.81
N ARG A 69 3.68 -10.04 -4.55
CA ARG A 69 3.72 -10.00 -6.01
C ARG A 69 2.33 -9.73 -6.61
N ILE A 70 1.29 -10.36 -6.07
CA ILE A 70 -0.09 -10.14 -6.49
C ILE A 70 -0.50 -8.70 -6.25
N ALA A 71 -0.27 -8.17 -5.05
CA ALA A 71 -0.59 -6.80 -4.67
C ALA A 71 0.13 -5.79 -5.59
N LEU A 72 1.43 -5.93 -5.79
CA LEU A 72 2.22 -5.07 -6.69
C LEU A 72 1.70 -5.10 -8.13
N THR A 73 1.33 -6.30 -8.64
CA THR A 73 0.79 -6.44 -9.99
C THR A 73 -0.56 -5.74 -10.12
N LEU A 74 -1.49 -5.99 -9.19
CA LEU A 74 -2.80 -5.37 -9.15
C LEU A 74 -2.70 -3.84 -9.07
N LEU A 75 -1.94 -3.34 -8.12
CA LEU A 75 -1.74 -1.91 -7.89
C LEU A 75 -1.17 -1.24 -9.15
N ASN A 76 -0.13 -1.80 -9.75
CA ASN A 76 0.44 -1.23 -10.97
C ASN A 76 -0.56 -1.18 -12.13
N GLN A 77 -1.38 -2.20 -12.32
CA GLN A 77 -2.42 -2.22 -13.34
C GLN A 77 -3.49 -1.16 -13.10
N LEU A 78 -3.99 -1.06 -11.86
CA LEU A 78 -5.00 -0.06 -11.49
C LEU A 78 -4.47 1.37 -11.67
N ARG A 79 -3.21 1.61 -11.35
CA ARG A 79 -2.54 2.89 -11.55
C ARG A 79 -2.42 3.24 -13.04
N LEU A 80 -1.89 2.32 -13.85
CA LEU A 80 -1.69 2.55 -15.30
C LEU A 80 -3.01 2.82 -16.03
N ASN A 81 -4.09 2.17 -15.60
CA ASN A 81 -5.42 2.35 -16.18
C ASN A 81 -6.21 3.51 -15.53
N GLN A 82 -5.66 4.18 -14.53
CA GLN A 82 -6.34 5.24 -13.76
C GLN A 82 -7.70 4.78 -13.19
N LYS A 83 -7.75 3.56 -12.68
CA LYS A 83 -8.98 2.94 -12.14
C LYS A 83 -8.90 2.66 -10.63
N GLY A 84 -7.74 2.78 -10.02
CA GLY A 84 -7.54 2.58 -8.59
C GLY A 84 -7.97 3.80 -7.78
N VAL A 85 -8.74 3.56 -6.74
CA VAL A 85 -9.23 4.55 -5.80
C VAL A 85 -8.83 4.15 -4.37
N LEU A 86 -8.33 5.10 -3.61
CA LEU A 86 -8.01 4.99 -2.20
C LEU A 86 -8.87 5.96 -1.39
N SER A 87 -8.82 5.90 -0.06
CA SER A 87 -9.34 6.96 0.80
C SER A 87 -8.30 7.44 1.80
N THR A 88 -8.58 8.58 2.42
CA THR A 88 -7.76 9.08 3.54
C THR A 88 -7.76 8.12 4.73
N GLN A 89 -8.82 7.34 4.96
CA GLN A 89 -8.84 6.27 5.95
C GLN A 89 -7.79 5.21 5.61
N VAL A 90 -7.83 4.64 4.40
CA VAL A 90 -6.89 3.61 3.94
C VAL A 90 -5.44 4.08 4.10
N LEU A 91 -5.14 5.32 3.69
CA LEU A 91 -3.80 5.88 3.85
C LEU A 91 -3.38 6.04 5.31
N THR A 92 -4.31 6.42 6.19
CA THR A 92 -4.05 6.55 7.62
C THR A 92 -3.77 5.20 8.26
N GLU A 93 -4.58 4.19 7.95
CA GLU A 93 -4.40 2.82 8.42
C GLU A 93 -3.09 2.21 7.89
N TYR A 94 -2.78 2.42 6.61
CA TYR A 94 -1.50 2.01 6.03
C TYR A 94 -0.32 2.61 6.80
N CYS A 95 -0.31 3.92 7.06
CA CYS A 95 0.75 4.57 7.84
C CYS A 95 0.88 3.96 9.24
N ASN A 96 -0.25 3.68 9.91
CA ASN A 96 -0.23 3.06 11.22
C ASN A 96 0.39 1.65 11.18
N VAL A 97 0.04 0.83 10.20
CA VAL A 97 0.62 -0.52 10.02
C VAL A 97 2.10 -0.43 9.64
N ALA A 98 2.47 0.44 8.72
CA ALA A 98 3.85 0.65 8.28
C ALA A 98 4.76 1.05 9.44
N LEU A 99 4.31 1.95 10.32
CA LEU A 99 5.05 2.39 11.50
C LEU A 99 5.13 1.31 12.58
N ASN A 100 3.99 0.71 12.93
CA ASN A 100 3.87 -0.09 14.14
C ASN A 100 4.08 -1.58 13.93
N LYS A 101 3.72 -2.13 12.76
CA LYS A 101 3.84 -3.55 12.42
C LYS A 101 5.05 -3.83 11.55
N LEU A 102 5.16 -3.14 10.40
CA LEU A 102 6.25 -3.34 9.46
C LEU A 102 7.56 -2.65 9.91
N LYS A 103 7.47 -1.70 10.85
CA LYS A 103 8.63 -0.96 11.37
C LYS A 103 9.44 -0.25 10.27
N LEU A 104 8.76 0.24 9.24
CA LEU A 104 9.43 0.95 8.15
C LEU A 104 9.99 2.29 8.61
N PRO A 105 11.12 2.72 8.07
CA PRO A 105 11.66 4.07 8.31
C PRO A 105 10.67 5.16 7.88
N HIS A 106 10.62 6.27 8.61
CA HIS A 106 9.74 7.40 8.27
C HIS A 106 9.98 7.94 6.85
N ALA A 107 11.22 7.88 6.35
CA ALA A 107 11.56 8.32 5.00
C ALA A 107 10.85 7.45 3.94
N ASP A 108 10.89 6.13 4.13
CA ASP A 108 10.28 5.16 3.21
C ASP A 108 8.75 5.31 3.21
N ILE A 109 8.14 5.51 4.40
CA ILE A 109 6.70 5.76 4.49
C ILE A 109 6.31 7.05 3.75
N ARG A 110 7.10 8.13 3.85
CA ARG A 110 6.85 9.36 3.11
C ARG A 110 6.93 9.16 1.59
N GLU A 111 7.90 8.38 1.13
CA GLU A 111 8.02 8.03 -0.29
C GLU A 111 6.82 7.22 -0.77
N GLN A 112 6.39 6.21 0.00
CA GLN A 112 5.20 5.44 -0.31
C GLN A 112 3.94 6.31 -0.33
N MET A 113 3.80 7.24 0.61
CA MET A 113 2.67 8.18 0.63
C MET A 113 2.64 9.07 -0.63
N GLN A 114 3.79 9.50 -1.15
CA GLN A 114 3.87 10.23 -2.42
C GLN A 114 3.46 9.34 -3.60
N PHE A 115 3.83 8.07 -3.56
CA PHE A 115 3.42 7.10 -4.57
C PHE A 115 1.91 6.84 -4.56
N TRP A 116 1.31 6.66 -3.37
CA TRP A 116 -0.14 6.44 -3.25
C TRP A 116 -0.99 7.64 -3.71
N GLN A 117 -0.44 8.85 -3.67
CA GLN A 117 -1.10 10.06 -4.21
C GLN A 117 -1.23 10.07 -5.74
N GLN A 118 -0.62 9.12 -6.46
CA GLN A 118 -0.85 8.93 -7.89
C GLN A 118 -2.20 8.25 -8.20
N TYR A 119 -2.87 7.72 -7.18
CA TYR A 119 -4.23 7.22 -7.27
C TYR A 119 -5.22 8.36 -6.95
N GLU A 120 -6.48 8.16 -7.31
CA GLU A 120 -7.52 9.02 -6.78
C GLU A 120 -7.69 8.76 -5.28
N VAL A 121 -7.62 9.80 -4.46
CA VAL A 121 -7.76 9.72 -3.01
C VAL A 121 -9.04 10.43 -2.56
N VAL A 122 -10.01 9.64 -2.12
CA VAL A 122 -11.29 10.14 -1.60
C VAL A 122 -11.12 10.60 -0.17
N GLN A 123 -11.55 11.82 0.12
CA GLN A 123 -11.62 12.32 1.48
C GLN A 123 -12.80 11.69 2.22
N VAL A 124 -12.57 11.12 3.39
CA VAL A 124 -13.64 10.64 4.25
C VAL A 124 -14.35 11.83 4.88
N THR A 125 -15.47 12.20 4.29
CA THR A 125 -16.32 13.32 4.73
C THR A 125 -17.33 12.85 5.79
N PRO A 126 -17.97 13.78 6.54
CA PRO A 126 -19.07 13.43 7.45
C PRO A 126 -20.18 12.61 6.78
N ASP A 127 -20.52 12.90 5.53
CA ASP A 127 -21.55 12.15 4.78
C ASP A 127 -21.15 10.69 4.53
N ILE A 128 -19.87 10.44 4.22
CA ILE A 128 -19.34 9.07 4.10
C ILE A 128 -19.35 8.36 5.45
N ILE A 129 -19.05 9.07 6.54
CA ILE A 129 -19.11 8.53 7.91
C ILE A 129 -20.54 8.13 8.27
N HIS A 130 -21.55 8.96 7.98
CA HIS A 130 -22.96 8.64 8.21
C HIS A 130 -23.38 7.42 7.38
N ALA A 131 -23.04 7.39 6.08
CA ALA A 131 -23.34 6.25 5.23
C ALA A 131 -22.67 4.95 5.73
N GLY A 132 -21.46 5.03 6.27
CA GLY A 132 -20.77 3.91 6.92
C GLY A 132 -21.50 3.42 8.17
N LEU A 133 -21.99 4.33 9.02
CA LEU A 133 -22.78 3.98 10.21
C LEU A 133 -24.09 3.27 9.84
N ASP A 134 -24.81 3.78 8.84
CA ASP A 134 -26.05 3.18 8.34
C ASP A 134 -25.80 1.77 7.79
N LEU A 135 -24.70 1.62 7.04
CA LEU A 135 -24.33 0.33 6.47
C LEU A 135 -23.91 -0.68 7.55
N HIS A 136 -23.14 -0.26 8.55
CA HIS A 136 -22.77 -1.07 9.70
C HIS A 136 -24.02 -1.57 10.44
N GLN A 137 -24.98 -0.68 10.69
CA GLN A 137 -26.22 -1.02 11.38
C GLN A 137 -27.09 -2.03 10.58
N THR A 138 -27.11 -1.93 9.25
CA THR A 138 -28.02 -2.71 8.40
C THR A 138 -27.43 -4.01 7.89
N ARG A 139 -26.10 -4.17 7.85
CA ARG A 139 -25.41 -5.30 7.20
C ARG A 139 -24.56 -6.17 8.12
N SER A 140 -24.47 -5.86 9.40
CA SER A 140 -23.65 -6.62 10.37
C SER A 140 -22.19 -6.81 9.95
N ILE A 141 -21.61 -5.86 9.25
CA ILE A 141 -20.17 -5.80 8.91
C ILE A 141 -19.45 -4.85 9.88
N GLY A 142 -18.14 -5.00 10.02
CA GLY A 142 -17.32 -4.11 10.86
C GLY A 142 -17.49 -2.64 10.47
N TYR A 143 -17.44 -1.72 11.45
CA TYR A 143 -17.64 -0.29 11.15
C TYR A 143 -16.62 0.25 10.14
N PHE A 144 -15.35 -0.10 10.29
CA PHE A 144 -14.30 0.36 9.35
C PHE A 144 -14.48 -0.23 7.95
N ASP A 145 -14.93 -1.49 7.85
CA ASP A 145 -15.27 -2.11 6.56
C ASP A 145 -16.46 -1.42 5.91
N ALA A 146 -17.50 -1.11 6.72
CA ALA A 146 -18.65 -0.35 6.26
C ALA A 146 -18.27 1.04 5.74
N LEU A 147 -17.32 1.70 6.40
CA LEU A 147 -16.80 3.00 5.99
C LEU A 147 -16.01 2.92 4.68
N ILE A 148 -15.22 1.87 4.49
CA ILE A 148 -14.50 1.58 3.22
C ILE A 148 -15.52 1.36 2.08
N VAL A 149 -16.56 0.54 2.31
CA VAL A 149 -17.61 0.30 1.30
C VAL A 149 -18.38 1.58 0.99
N ALA A 150 -18.69 2.41 1.99
CA ALA A 150 -19.35 3.70 1.78
C ALA A 150 -18.49 4.65 0.94
N ALA A 151 -17.20 4.73 1.21
CA ALA A 151 -16.24 5.51 0.42
C ALA A 151 -16.14 4.98 -1.02
N ALA A 152 -16.06 3.65 -1.20
CA ALA A 152 -16.04 3.01 -2.50
C ALA A 152 -17.30 3.35 -3.33
N LYS A 153 -18.47 3.24 -2.69
CA LYS A 153 -19.77 3.56 -3.34
C LYS A 153 -19.85 5.02 -3.74
N THR A 154 -19.47 5.92 -2.84
CA THR A 154 -19.53 7.38 -3.07
C THR A 154 -18.59 7.80 -4.20
N SER A 155 -17.44 7.13 -4.34
CA SER A 155 -16.49 7.38 -5.43
C SER A 155 -16.86 6.68 -6.75
N GLY A 156 -17.99 6.00 -6.82
CA GLY A 156 -18.46 5.32 -8.03
C GLY A 156 -17.67 4.03 -8.34
N CYS A 157 -17.02 3.43 -7.36
CA CYS A 157 -16.40 2.13 -7.51
C CYS A 157 -17.45 1.01 -7.51
N THR A 158 -17.26 0.02 -8.37
CA THR A 158 -18.10 -1.18 -8.46
C THR A 158 -17.43 -2.42 -7.89
N VAL A 159 -16.12 -2.32 -7.63
CA VAL A 159 -15.28 -3.36 -7.06
C VAL A 159 -14.52 -2.81 -5.87
N LEU A 160 -14.39 -3.60 -4.81
CA LEU A 160 -13.51 -3.38 -3.67
C LEU A 160 -12.57 -4.58 -3.52
N TYR A 161 -11.28 -4.34 -3.62
CA TYR A 161 -10.26 -5.35 -3.33
C TYR A 161 -9.95 -5.37 -1.84
N SER A 162 -10.30 -6.47 -1.17
CA SER A 162 -10.04 -6.71 0.26
C SER A 162 -9.88 -8.19 0.53
N GLU A 163 -8.92 -8.57 1.37
CA GLU A 163 -8.75 -9.92 1.89
C GLU A 163 -9.65 -10.19 3.11
N ASP A 164 -9.92 -9.14 3.91
CA ASP A 164 -10.56 -9.28 5.22
C ASP A 164 -12.09 -9.36 5.15
N MET A 165 -12.68 -9.04 3.99
CA MET A 165 -14.11 -9.08 3.76
C MET A 165 -14.53 -10.35 3.00
N ASN A 166 -15.84 -10.64 2.99
CA ASN A 166 -16.40 -11.83 2.32
C ASN A 166 -16.28 -11.74 0.79
N ALA A 167 -15.32 -12.44 0.21
CA ALA A 167 -15.11 -12.48 -1.24
C ALA A 167 -16.38 -12.97 -1.99
N GLY A 168 -16.74 -12.28 -3.06
CA GLY A 168 -17.90 -12.55 -3.88
C GLY A 168 -19.19 -11.85 -3.40
N GLU A 169 -19.21 -11.31 -2.18
CA GLU A 169 -20.37 -10.59 -1.66
C GLU A 169 -20.58 -9.25 -2.39
N MET A 170 -21.86 -8.89 -2.55
CA MET A 170 -22.26 -7.59 -3.07
C MET A 170 -22.78 -6.73 -1.91
N VAL A 171 -22.00 -5.76 -1.49
CA VAL A 171 -22.34 -4.85 -0.38
C VAL A 171 -22.62 -3.46 -0.95
N ASN A 172 -23.85 -2.98 -0.79
CA ASN A 172 -24.30 -1.65 -1.26
C ASN A 172 -23.99 -1.38 -2.77
N GLY A 173 -24.00 -2.43 -3.61
CA GLY A 173 -23.68 -2.33 -5.04
C GLY A 173 -22.19 -2.31 -5.35
N VAL A 174 -21.34 -2.60 -4.36
CA VAL A 174 -19.88 -2.80 -4.51
C VAL A 174 -19.60 -4.28 -4.34
N ARG A 175 -18.91 -4.89 -5.31
CA ARG A 175 -18.51 -6.30 -5.28
C ARG A 175 -17.17 -6.44 -4.56
N ILE A 176 -17.14 -7.30 -3.53
CA ILE A 176 -15.92 -7.62 -2.78
C ILE A 176 -15.12 -8.67 -3.56
N VAL A 177 -13.85 -8.43 -3.73
CA VAL A 177 -12.92 -9.35 -4.41
C VAL A 177 -11.67 -9.53 -3.55
N ASP A 178 -11.39 -10.77 -3.15
CA ASP A 178 -10.12 -11.11 -2.53
C ASP A 178 -9.09 -11.36 -3.66
N PRO A 179 -8.08 -10.48 -3.82
CA PRO A 179 -7.12 -10.63 -4.90
C PRO A 179 -6.13 -11.78 -4.66
N PHE A 180 -6.09 -12.34 -3.45
CA PHE A 180 -5.13 -13.36 -3.05
C PHE A 180 -5.69 -14.79 -3.15
N ARG A 181 -7.00 -14.93 -3.44
CA ARG A 181 -7.71 -16.22 -3.63
C ARG A 181 -8.16 -16.47 -5.06
N LEU A 182 -7.51 -15.82 -6.03
CA LEU A 182 -7.82 -15.98 -7.45
C LEU A 182 -7.10 -17.19 -8.04
#